data_42892cd914d48906edab8c4e50f9cf3c
#
_entry.id   42892cd914d48906edab8c4e50f9cf3c
#
_cell.length_a   1.000
_cell.length_b   1.000
_cell.length_c   1.000
_cell.angle_alpha   90.00
_cell.angle_beta   90.00
_cell.angle_gamma   90.00
#
_symmetry.space_group_name_H-M   'P 1'
#
loop_
_entity.id
_entity.type
_entity.pdbx_description
1 polymer ?
#
loop_
_entity_poly.entity_id
_entity_poly.type
_entity_poly.pdbx_seq_one_letter_code
_entity_poly.pdbx_strand_id
1 'polypeptide(L)'
;MNPQPYRFICWADGFLAIPVDGSYLKRKLKEDGKYHAMKKDFIVYGQEQRDIVEAGISAVAAVLLEGSEESKRSLLFCLDYYLDPYYGCLHPDSDGIFILLQQCFLTEPSSEVRVDIMQLLSDYCDCPLDVLRRHLPDVPKEWKEDVLRLLAEP
;
A
#
# COMPACT_ATOMS: atom_id res chain seq x y z
N MET A 1 11.31 7.68 -16.85
CA MET A 1 9.88 7.52 -16.56
C MET A 1 9.37 8.79 -15.88
N ASN A 2 8.35 9.39 -16.45
CA ASN A 2 7.77 10.59 -15.85
C ASN A 2 6.98 10.24 -14.61
N PRO A 3 7.23 10.93 -13.49
CA PRO A 3 6.41 10.73 -12.31
C PRO A 3 4.96 11.14 -12.62
N GLN A 4 4.01 10.43 -12.08
CA GLN A 4 2.63 10.84 -12.16
C GLN A 4 2.47 12.19 -11.46
N PRO A 5 1.80 13.18 -12.09
CA PRO A 5 1.62 14.48 -11.45
C PRO A 5 0.64 14.44 -10.29
N TYR A 6 -0.17 13.41 -10.23
CA TYR A 6 -1.18 13.24 -9.19
C TYR A 6 -1.15 11.83 -8.65
N ARG A 7 -1.63 11.70 -7.45
CA ARG A 7 -1.89 10.41 -6.83
C ARG A 7 -3.31 10.40 -6.31
N PHE A 8 -3.84 9.22 -6.10
CA PHE A 8 -5.21 9.06 -5.61
C PHE A 8 -5.19 8.60 -4.16
N ILE A 9 -6.01 9.24 -3.34
CA ILE A 9 -6.26 8.83 -1.97
C ILE A 9 -7.69 8.32 -1.92
N CYS A 10 -7.87 7.10 -1.41
CA CYS A 10 -9.18 6.52 -1.22
C CYS A 10 -9.78 7.06 0.08
N TRP A 11 -10.96 7.63 -0.04
CA TRP A 11 -11.77 8.11 1.07
C TRP A 11 -13.02 7.26 1.17
N ALA A 12 -13.75 7.41 2.29
CA ALA A 12 -15.05 6.75 2.45
C ALA A 12 -16.01 7.08 1.30
N ASP A 13 -15.92 8.28 0.73
CA ASP A 13 -16.79 8.78 -0.33
C ASP A 13 -16.20 8.66 -1.74
N GLY A 14 -15.03 8.01 -1.91
CA GLY A 14 -14.39 7.84 -3.22
C GLY A 14 -12.91 8.15 -3.23
N PHE A 15 -12.41 8.59 -4.40
CA PHE A 15 -11.01 8.91 -4.60
C PHE A 15 -10.79 10.39 -4.78
N LEU A 16 -9.70 10.89 -4.22
CA LEU A 16 -9.25 12.26 -4.45
C LEU A 16 -7.90 12.23 -5.16
N ALA A 17 -7.82 12.90 -6.32
CA ALA A 17 -6.56 13.09 -7.03
C ALA A 17 -5.86 14.32 -6.45
N ILE A 18 -4.60 14.14 -6.01
CA ILE A 18 -3.81 15.24 -5.44
C ILE A 18 -2.45 15.31 -6.14
N PRO A 19 -1.80 16.50 -6.17
CA PRO A 19 -0.42 16.59 -6.63
C PRO A 19 0.50 15.71 -5.81
N VAL A 20 1.56 15.21 -6.43
CA VAL A 20 2.53 14.31 -5.78
C VAL A 20 3.12 14.91 -4.51
N ASP A 21 3.31 16.23 -4.47
CA ASP A 21 3.82 16.94 -3.30
C ASP A 21 2.77 17.20 -2.22
N GLY A 22 1.51 16.91 -2.51
CA GLY A 22 0.42 17.10 -1.56
C GLY A 22 0.00 18.54 -1.33
N SER A 23 0.58 19.50 -2.06
CA SER A 23 0.34 20.93 -1.80
C SER A 23 -1.12 21.36 -1.97
N TYR A 24 -1.79 20.80 -2.98
CA TYR A 24 -3.21 21.08 -3.23
C TYR A 24 -4.08 20.65 -2.05
N LEU A 25 -3.90 19.43 -1.57
CA LEU A 25 -4.70 18.91 -0.48
C LEU A 25 -4.45 19.67 0.82
N LYS A 26 -3.18 19.98 1.12
CA LYS A 26 -2.83 20.76 2.30
C LYS A 26 -3.53 22.11 2.31
N ARG A 27 -3.53 22.80 1.17
CA ARG A 27 -4.17 24.09 1.03
C ARG A 27 -5.69 23.98 1.21
N LYS A 28 -6.31 23.01 0.54
CA LYS A 28 -7.76 22.82 0.62
C LYS A 28 -8.21 22.45 2.03
N LEU A 29 -7.51 21.55 2.69
CA LEU A 29 -7.84 21.14 4.04
C LEU A 29 -7.69 22.28 5.04
N LYS A 30 -6.69 23.13 4.85
CA LYS A 30 -6.48 24.31 5.68
C LYS A 30 -7.63 25.31 5.51
N GLU A 31 -8.05 25.56 4.26
CA GLU A 31 -9.18 26.45 3.96
C GLU A 31 -10.48 25.94 4.57
N ASP A 32 -10.69 24.61 4.53
CA ASP A 32 -11.90 23.97 5.05
C ASP A 32 -11.84 23.74 6.57
N GLY A 33 -10.75 24.12 7.24
CA GLY A 33 -10.58 23.89 8.66
C GLY A 33 -10.35 22.42 9.04
N LYS A 34 -10.06 21.57 8.06
CA LYS A 34 -9.91 20.11 8.26
C LYS A 34 -8.46 19.63 8.26
N TYR A 35 -7.53 20.53 8.02
CA TYR A 35 -6.12 20.18 7.86
C TYR A 35 -5.56 19.40 9.04
N HIS A 36 -5.82 19.86 10.26
CA HIS A 36 -5.29 19.19 11.45
C HIS A 36 -5.92 17.83 11.70
N ALA A 37 -7.22 17.69 11.44
CA ALA A 37 -7.93 16.43 11.62
C ALA A 37 -7.43 15.34 10.66
N MET A 38 -7.10 15.71 9.42
CA MET A 38 -6.71 14.76 8.38
C MET A 38 -5.20 14.58 8.22
N LYS A 39 -4.41 15.43 8.85
CA LYS A 39 -2.95 15.39 8.71
C LYS A 39 -2.34 14.05 9.11
N LYS A 40 -2.89 13.40 10.14
CA LYS A 40 -2.40 12.11 10.63
C LYS A 40 -2.66 10.97 9.65
N ASP A 41 -3.75 11.07 8.88
CA ASP A 41 -4.16 10.03 7.94
C ASP A 41 -3.66 10.29 6.52
N PHE A 42 -2.94 11.38 6.32
CA PHE A 42 -2.46 11.78 5.02
C PHE A 42 -1.15 11.06 4.69
N ILE A 43 -1.26 10.05 3.84
CA ILE A 43 -0.11 9.24 3.43
C ILE A 43 0.38 9.74 2.07
N VAL A 44 1.66 10.06 1.99
CA VAL A 44 2.32 10.50 0.76
C VAL A 44 3.55 9.65 0.49
N TYR A 45 3.95 9.59 -0.76
CA TYR A 45 5.25 9.07 -1.13
C TYR A 45 5.95 10.03 -2.11
N GLY A 46 7.26 9.91 -2.20
CA GLY A 46 8.07 10.73 -3.08
C GLY A 46 9.19 9.91 -3.73
N GLN A 47 10.23 10.60 -4.16
CA GLN A 47 11.33 9.96 -4.86
C GLN A 47 12.06 8.93 -4.00
N GLU A 48 12.14 9.17 -2.69
CA GLU A 48 12.76 8.21 -1.77
C GLU A 48 12.10 6.83 -1.85
N GLN A 49 10.78 6.78 -1.80
CA GLN A 49 10.04 5.52 -1.88
C GLN A 49 10.18 4.87 -3.25
N ARG A 50 10.18 5.65 -4.31
CA ARG A 50 10.41 5.14 -5.66
C ARG A 50 11.79 4.52 -5.80
N ASP A 51 12.81 5.19 -5.27
CA ASP A 51 14.18 4.68 -5.31
C ASP A 51 14.30 3.34 -4.58
N ILE A 52 13.59 3.18 -3.47
CA ILE A 52 13.54 1.93 -2.72
C ILE A 52 12.92 0.82 -3.57
N VAL A 53 11.77 1.08 -4.20
CA VAL A 53 11.12 0.07 -5.04
C VAL A 53 11.98 -0.29 -6.25
N GLU A 54 12.57 0.70 -6.90
CA GLU A 54 13.42 0.49 -8.06
C GLU A 54 14.73 -0.20 -7.71
N ALA A 55 15.19 -0.08 -6.47
CA ALA A 55 16.38 -0.80 -6.00
C ALA A 55 16.15 -2.32 -5.88
N GLY A 56 14.90 -2.74 -5.78
CA GLY A 56 14.55 -4.15 -5.79
C GLY A 56 13.90 -4.66 -4.52
N ILE A 57 13.54 -5.94 -4.53
CA ILE A 57 12.76 -6.56 -3.47
C ILE A 57 13.44 -6.54 -2.10
N SER A 58 14.77 -6.64 -2.07
CA SER A 58 15.51 -6.60 -0.79
C SER A 58 15.36 -5.27 -0.08
N ALA A 59 15.40 -4.17 -0.84
CA ALA A 59 15.21 -2.83 -0.28
C ALA A 59 13.77 -2.63 0.21
N VAL A 60 12.79 -3.12 -0.55
CA VAL A 60 11.38 -3.10 -0.15
C VAL A 60 11.19 -3.89 1.14
N ALA A 61 11.76 -5.10 1.22
CA ALA A 61 11.66 -5.95 2.40
C ALA A 61 12.25 -5.29 3.64
N ALA A 62 13.38 -4.62 3.51
CA ALA A 62 14.00 -3.94 4.65
C ALA A 62 13.07 -2.90 5.28
N VAL A 63 12.38 -2.12 4.47
CA VAL A 63 11.42 -1.11 4.95
C VAL A 63 10.19 -1.78 5.57
N LEU A 64 9.64 -2.79 4.91
CA LEU A 64 8.42 -3.44 5.38
C LEU A 64 8.62 -4.26 6.65
N LEU A 65 9.84 -4.73 6.91
CA LEU A 65 10.14 -5.52 8.11
C LEU A 65 10.66 -4.66 9.26
N GLU A 66 11.43 -3.62 8.98
CA GLU A 66 12.16 -2.86 10.00
C GLU A 66 11.78 -1.38 10.07
N GLY A 67 11.05 -0.86 9.11
CA GLY A 67 10.69 0.55 9.04
C GLY A 67 9.63 0.94 10.07
N SER A 68 9.46 2.26 10.24
CA SER A 68 8.37 2.79 11.04
C SER A 68 7.03 2.54 10.37
N GLU A 69 5.94 2.67 11.11
CA GLU A 69 4.59 2.57 10.53
C GLU A 69 4.41 3.55 9.37
N GLU A 70 4.84 4.80 9.55
CA GLU A 70 4.74 5.82 8.52
C GLU A 70 5.54 5.44 7.27
N SER A 71 6.78 4.97 7.43
CA SER A 71 7.63 4.54 6.32
C SER A 71 7.03 3.37 5.57
N LYS A 72 6.48 2.39 6.29
CA LYS A 72 5.81 1.24 5.69
C LYS A 72 4.61 1.68 4.87
N ARG A 73 3.76 2.53 5.44
CA ARG A 73 2.55 3.00 4.76
C ARG A 73 2.87 3.82 3.51
N SER A 74 3.87 4.69 3.59
CA SER A 74 4.31 5.47 2.42
C SER A 74 4.83 4.56 1.31
N LEU A 75 5.60 3.54 1.66
CA LEU A 75 6.10 2.59 0.68
C LEU A 75 4.97 1.77 0.06
N LEU A 76 4.04 1.28 0.87
CA LEU A 76 2.88 0.54 0.37
C LEU A 76 2.05 1.37 -0.60
N PHE A 77 1.87 2.63 -0.31
CA PHE A 77 1.17 3.53 -1.21
C PHE A 77 1.93 3.70 -2.54
N CYS A 78 3.25 3.79 -2.48
CA CYS A 78 4.10 3.85 -3.68
C CYS A 78 4.00 2.56 -4.50
N LEU A 79 3.93 1.41 -3.84
CA LEU A 79 3.85 0.11 -4.50
C LEU A 79 2.61 -0.04 -5.39
N ASP A 80 1.53 0.66 -5.08
CA ASP A 80 0.32 0.62 -5.91
C ASP A 80 0.65 0.95 -7.38
N TYR A 81 1.50 1.97 -7.60
CA TYR A 81 1.93 2.33 -8.94
C TYR A 81 2.74 1.22 -9.63
N TYR A 82 3.57 0.52 -8.88
CA TYR A 82 4.46 -0.52 -9.43
C TYR A 82 3.81 -1.90 -9.53
N LEU A 83 2.60 -2.06 -9.04
CA LEU A 83 1.85 -3.31 -9.13
C LEU A 83 0.72 -3.23 -10.16
N ASP A 84 0.46 -2.04 -10.69
CA ASP A 84 -0.62 -1.80 -11.64
C ASP A 84 -0.10 -2.00 -13.08
N PRO A 85 -0.59 -3.03 -13.80
CA PRO A 85 -0.14 -3.28 -15.17
C PRO A 85 -0.76 -2.34 -16.20
N TYR A 86 -1.82 -1.60 -15.84
CA TYR A 86 -2.56 -0.77 -16.77
C TYR A 86 -2.25 0.71 -16.66
N TYR A 87 -2.33 1.25 -15.45
CA TYR A 87 -2.16 2.70 -15.20
C TYR A 87 -0.87 3.04 -14.51
N GLY A 88 -0.14 2.04 -14.07
CA GLY A 88 1.15 2.20 -13.42
C GLY A 88 2.29 1.72 -14.28
N CYS A 89 3.37 1.33 -13.62
CA CYS A 89 4.56 0.77 -14.25
C CYS A 89 4.89 -0.54 -13.54
N LEU A 90 4.41 -1.66 -14.06
CA LEU A 90 4.54 -2.97 -13.43
C LEU A 90 6.01 -3.31 -13.17
N HIS A 91 6.31 -3.55 -11.90
CA HIS A 91 7.65 -3.94 -11.49
C HIS A 91 7.99 -5.33 -12.06
N PRO A 92 9.23 -5.55 -12.56
CA PRO A 92 9.59 -6.86 -13.12
C PRO A 92 9.51 -8.00 -12.12
N ASP A 93 9.58 -7.70 -10.81
CA ASP A 93 9.47 -8.70 -9.74
C ASP A 93 8.18 -8.54 -8.94
N SER A 94 7.09 -8.18 -9.62
CA SER A 94 5.80 -7.95 -8.97
C SER A 94 5.28 -9.17 -8.21
N ASP A 95 5.46 -10.37 -8.75
CA ASP A 95 5.05 -11.60 -8.07
C ASP A 95 5.80 -11.77 -6.74
N GLY A 96 7.10 -11.50 -6.74
CA GLY A 96 7.91 -11.52 -5.52
C GLY A 96 7.44 -10.49 -4.50
N ILE A 97 7.03 -9.32 -4.96
CA ILE A 97 6.48 -8.28 -4.08
C ILE A 97 5.16 -8.76 -3.46
N PHE A 98 4.27 -9.36 -4.23
CA PHE A 98 3.02 -9.91 -3.69
C PHE A 98 3.27 -11.00 -2.63
N ILE A 99 4.25 -11.84 -2.86
CA ILE A 99 4.64 -12.85 -1.88
C ILE A 99 5.17 -12.19 -0.59
N LEU A 100 6.02 -11.19 -0.74
CA LEU A 100 6.56 -10.44 0.39
C LEU A 100 5.45 -9.75 1.19
N LEU A 101 4.48 -9.14 0.52
CA LEU A 101 3.35 -8.48 1.18
C LEU A 101 2.57 -9.44 2.06
N GLN A 102 2.32 -10.65 1.58
CA GLN A 102 1.62 -11.67 2.36
C GLN A 102 2.44 -12.12 3.58
N GLN A 103 3.74 -12.30 3.42
CA GLN A 103 4.63 -12.66 4.52
C GLN A 103 4.64 -11.56 5.59
N CYS A 104 4.75 -10.31 5.16
CA CYS A 104 4.71 -9.16 6.08
C CYS A 104 3.37 -9.05 6.80
N PHE A 105 2.27 -9.31 6.11
CA PHE A 105 0.94 -9.26 6.71
C PHE A 105 0.82 -10.20 7.92
N LEU A 106 1.39 -11.39 7.83
CA LEU A 106 1.28 -12.38 8.90
C LEU A 106 1.95 -11.95 10.20
N THR A 107 2.97 -11.13 10.13
CA THR A 107 3.77 -10.73 11.29
C THR A 107 3.65 -9.23 11.65
N GLU A 108 2.95 -8.45 10.85
CA GLU A 108 2.85 -7.00 11.04
C GLU A 108 2.06 -6.66 12.29
N PRO A 109 2.61 -5.86 13.22
CA PRO A 109 1.89 -5.48 14.43
C PRO A 109 0.87 -4.35 14.21
N SER A 110 1.04 -3.51 13.18
CA SER A 110 0.16 -2.37 12.93
C SER A 110 -1.07 -2.77 12.14
N SER A 111 -2.25 -2.50 12.68
CA SER A 111 -3.52 -2.70 11.96
C SER A 111 -3.62 -1.83 10.72
N GLU A 112 -3.09 -0.61 10.77
CA GLU A 112 -3.10 0.32 9.65
C GLU A 112 -2.29 -0.22 8.48
N VAL A 113 -1.10 -0.74 8.76
CA VAL A 113 -0.25 -1.35 7.74
C VAL A 113 -0.91 -2.60 7.16
N ARG A 114 -1.56 -3.41 8.00
CA ARG A 114 -2.30 -4.58 7.52
C ARG A 114 -3.45 -4.21 6.59
N VAL A 115 -4.18 -3.15 6.91
CA VAL A 115 -5.23 -2.63 6.02
C VAL A 115 -4.65 -2.24 4.67
N ASP A 116 -3.53 -1.52 4.66
CA ASP A 116 -2.88 -1.09 3.43
C ASP A 116 -2.43 -2.30 2.58
N ILE A 117 -1.87 -3.33 3.22
CA ILE A 117 -1.47 -4.56 2.52
C ILE A 117 -2.68 -5.27 1.92
N MET A 118 -3.74 -5.43 2.72
CA MET A 118 -4.97 -6.10 2.24
C MET A 118 -5.59 -5.34 1.07
N GLN A 119 -5.53 -4.03 1.10
CA GLN A 119 -6.03 -3.20 -0.01
C GLN A 119 -5.28 -3.51 -1.30
N LEU A 120 -3.94 -3.56 -1.23
CA LEU A 120 -3.13 -3.90 -2.41
C LEU A 120 -3.43 -5.30 -2.94
N LEU A 121 -3.56 -6.28 -2.05
CA LEU A 121 -3.86 -7.65 -2.46
C LEU A 121 -5.26 -7.78 -3.07
N SER A 122 -6.21 -6.99 -2.58
CA SER A 122 -7.59 -6.98 -3.08
C SER A 122 -7.70 -6.28 -4.44
N ASP A 123 -6.88 -5.27 -4.68
CA ASP A 123 -6.94 -4.47 -5.91
C ASP A 123 -6.41 -5.24 -7.12
N TYR A 124 -5.62 -6.28 -6.92
CA TYR A 124 -4.97 -7.04 -7.99
C TYR A 124 -5.39 -8.51 -7.93
N CYS A 125 -6.50 -8.82 -8.57
CA CYS A 125 -7.14 -10.14 -8.50
C CYS A 125 -6.29 -11.30 -9.05
N ASP A 126 -5.32 -11.00 -9.89
CA ASP A 126 -4.45 -12.01 -10.49
C ASP A 126 -3.18 -12.27 -9.67
N CYS A 127 -3.04 -11.61 -8.53
CA CYS A 127 -1.84 -11.81 -7.71
C CYS A 127 -1.83 -13.20 -7.07
N PRO A 128 -0.63 -13.79 -6.89
CA PRO A 128 -0.52 -15.08 -6.22
C PRO A 128 -0.84 -14.94 -4.72
N LEU A 129 -1.70 -15.80 -4.19
CA LEU A 129 -2.10 -15.79 -2.78
C LEU A 129 -1.70 -17.06 -2.03
N ASP A 130 -0.72 -17.78 -2.54
CA ASP A 130 -0.32 -19.08 -2.01
C ASP A 130 0.21 -19.00 -0.58
N VAL A 131 0.87 -17.92 -0.21
CA VAL A 131 1.41 -17.74 1.14
C VAL A 131 0.26 -17.65 2.15
N LEU A 132 -0.76 -16.86 1.88
CA LEU A 132 -1.92 -16.73 2.77
C LEU A 132 -2.69 -18.07 2.86
N ARG A 133 -2.84 -18.78 1.75
CA ARG A 133 -3.50 -20.09 1.77
C ARG A 133 -2.75 -21.10 2.64
N ARG A 134 -1.43 -21.15 2.48
CA ARG A 134 -0.57 -22.08 3.22
C ARG A 134 -0.52 -21.76 4.71
N HIS A 135 -0.56 -20.46 5.05
CA HIS A 135 -0.43 -19.98 6.42
C HIS A 135 -1.75 -19.49 7.02
N LEU A 136 -2.87 -19.92 6.49
CA LEU A 136 -4.18 -19.52 7.00
C LEU A 136 -4.35 -19.72 8.52
N PRO A 137 -3.87 -20.83 9.12
CA PRO A 137 -3.94 -20.99 10.57
C PRO A 137 -3.17 -19.92 11.36
N ASP A 138 -2.17 -19.29 10.75
CA ASP A 138 -1.34 -18.29 11.39
C ASP A 138 -1.91 -16.86 11.24
N VAL A 139 -2.97 -16.68 10.46
CA VAL A 139 -3.62 -15.39 10.29
C VAL A 139 -4.27 -14.98 11.62
N PRO A 140 -4.04 -13.73 12.09
CA PRO A 140 -4.69 -13.25 13.29
C PRO A 140 -6.21 -13.40 13.21
N LYS A 141 -6.81 -13.78 14.34
CA LYS A 141 -8.23 -14.09 14.40
C LYS A 141 -9.12 -12.97 13.85
N GLU A 142 -8.78 -11.74 14.15
CA GLU A 142 -9.54 -10.56 13.71
C GLU A 142 -9.47 -10.34 12.19
N TRP A 143 -8.53 -10.96 11.50
CA TRP A 143 -8.33 -10.83 10.06
C TRP A 143 -8.77 -12.06 9.26
N LYS A 144 -9.15 -13.15 9.93
CA LYS A 144 -9.46 -14.41 9.25
C LYS A 144 -10.61 -14.30 8.27
N GLU A 145 -11.66 -13.59 8.63
CA GLU A 145 -12.80 -13.42 7.74
C GLU A 145 -12.42 -12.67 6.47
N ASP A 146 -11.64 -11.60 6.62
CA ASP A 146 -11.19 -10.79 5.48
C ASP A 146 -10.27 -11.59 4.57
N VAL A 147 -9.35 -12.36 5.14
CA VAL A 147 -8.45 -13.21 4.36
C VAL A 147 -9.23 -14.31 3.62
N LEU A 148 -10.17 -14.95 4.30
CA LEU A 148 -11.01 -15.98 3.66
C LEU A 148 -11.81 -15.41 2.49
N ARG A 149 -12.32 -14.19 2.65
CA ARG A 149 -13.04 -13.50 1.58
C ARG A 149 -12.12 -13.22 0.39
N LEU A 150 -10.91 -12.75 0.65
CA LEU A 150 -9.90 -12.51 -0.38
C LEU A 150 -9.55 -13.81 -1.13
N LEU A 151 -9.36 -14.90 -0.42
CA LEU A 151 -9.01 -16.20 -1.02
C LEU A 151 -10.16 -16.82 -1.81
N ALA A 152 -11.39 -16.44 -1.51
CA ALA A 152 -12.59 -16.95 -2.19
C ALA A 152 -12.88 -16.24 -3.51
N GLU A 153 -12.33 -15.06 -3.73
CA GLU A 153 -12.51 -14.30 -4.96
C GLU A 153 -11.85 -15.04 -6.12
N PRO A 154 -12.55 -15.19 -7.26
CA PRO A 154 -12.01 -15.87 -8.44
C PRO A 154 -10.93 -15.05 -9.15
#